data_3bf80a971776865e7608b63bfad84b5f
#
_entry.id   3bf80a971776865e7608b63bfad84b5f
#
_cell.length_a   1.000
_cell.length_b   1.000
_cell.length_c   1.000
_cell.angle_alpha   90.00
_cell.angle_beta   90.00
_cell.angle_gamma   90.00
#
_symmetry.space_group_name_H-M   'P 1'
#
loop_
_entity.id
_entity.type
_entity.pdbx_description
1 polymer ?
#
loop_
_entity_poly.entity_id
_entity_poly.type
_entity_poly.pdbx_seq_one_letter_code
_entity_poly.pdbx_strand_id
1 'polypeptide(L)'
;MKTLYIFLTRSGTLLSNLVYRLTGAQYTHISLAFDEDLSTLYSSTRKNGYTMFPAGPSREYLDRGVFRLRPDVPCALCALEVSEEAYTRARRRADHMMAHGNLYRFNVLGLILCGLHIRWRRRRHYFCSQFVGEVLEKSGALELPKHSTLMHPNDYTTLQDLHCVYEGRLSGLPQRQNMDFGGDETVVSVYLGLALGLVKAGVRQIF
;
A
#
# COMPACT_ATOMS: atom_id res chain seq x y z
N MET A 1 10.02 21.78 8.28
CA MET A 1 9.42 20.45 8.55
C MET A 1 8.38 20.16 7.48
N LYS A 2 8.22 18.91 7.06
CA LYS A 2 7.20 18.41 6.14
C LYS A 2 6.56 17.17 6.75
N THR A 3 5.33 16.88 6.39
CA THR A 3 4.61 15.72 6.91
C THR A 3 4.49 14.62 5.84
N LEU A 4 4.85 13.41 6.19
CA LEU A 4 4.52 12.18 5.46
C LEU A 4 3.31 11.54 6.14
N TYR A 5 2.47 10.88 5.37
CA TYR A 5 1.29 10.20 5.89
C TYR A 5 1.40 8.70 5.62
N ILE A 6 1.18 7.92 6.68
CA ILE A 6 1.15 6.46 6.64
C ILE A 6 -0.30 6.03 6.75
N PHE A 7 -0.82 5.44 5.67
CA PHE A 7 -2.20 4.99 5.60
C PHE A 7 -2.26 3.46 5.72
N LEU A 8 -2.94 2.99 6.75
CA LEU A 8 -3.08 1.59 7.14
C LEU A 8 -4.51 1.11 6.88
N THR A 9 -4.68 -0.08 6.30
CA THR A 9 -6.01 -0.63 6.04
C THR A 9 -6.06 -2.15 6.17
N ARG A 10 -7.29 -2.69 6.35
CA ARG A 10 -7.58 -4.11 6.22
C ARG A 10 -8.63 -4.33 5.12
N SER A 11 -8.19 -4.44 3.89
CA SER A 11 -9.07 -4.45 2.71
C SER A 11 -9.96 -5.71 2.56
N GLY A 12 -9.80 -6.73 3.41
CA GLY A 12 -10.62 -7.95 3.40
C GLY A 12 -10.52 -8.78 2.10
N THR A 13 -9.48 -8.58 1.31
CA THR A 13 -9.20 -9.37 0.10
C THR A 13 -8.54 -10.69 0.46
N LEU A 14 -8.43 -11.64 -0.49
CA LEU A 14 -7.80 -12.95 -0.23
C LEU A 14 -6.40 -12.80 0.39
N LEU A 15 -5.56 -11.93 -0.16
CA LEU A 15 -4.22 -11.67 0.38
C LEU A 15 -4.28 -10.99 1.77
N SER A 16 -5.17 -10.03 1.95
CA SER A 16 -5.43 -9.38 3.24
C SER A 16 -5.86 -10.39 4.30
N ASN A 17 -6.78 -11.29 3.95
CA ASN A 17 -7.24 -12.35 4.85
C ASN A 17 -6.15 -13.37 5.18
N LEU A 18 -5.29 -13.70 4.21
CA LEU A 18 -4.12 -14.56 4.46
C LEU A 18 -3.17 -13.89 5.46
N VAL A 19 -2.81 -12.62 5.24
CA VAL A 19 -1.96 -11.88 6.18
C VAL A 19 -2.60 -11.81 7.57
N TYR A 20 -3.91 -11.50 7.64
CA TYR A 20 -4.64 -11.48 8.91
C TYR A 20 -4.59 -12.83 9.65
N ARG A 21 -4.81 -13.93 8.94
CA ARG A 21 -4.77 -15.28 9.55
C ARG A 21 -3.36 -15.66 10.05
N LEU A 22 -2.33 -15.20 9.36
CA LEU A 22 -0.94 -15.49 9.76
C LEU A 22 -0.45 -14.62 10.91
N THR A 23 -0.94 -13.38 11.01
CA THR A 23 -0.38 -12.39 11.93
C THR A 23 -1.33 -11.93 13.04
N GLY A 24 -2.66 -12.19 12.90
CA GLY A 24 -3.69 -11.61 13.79
C GLY A 24 -3.80 -10.08 13.70
N ALA A 25 -3.11 -9.46 12.76
CA ALA A 25 -2.90 -8.02 12.71
C ALA A 25 -4.17 -7.25 12.33
N GLN A 26 -4.45 -6.16 13.05
CA GLN A 26 -5.58 -5.26 12.76
C GLN A 26 -5.52 -4.70 11.34
N TYR A 27 -4.34 -4.31 10.87
CA TYR A 27 -4.10 -3.81 9.51
C TYR A 27 -3.22 -4.77 8.72
N THR A 28 -3.58 -4.99 7.46
CA THR A 28 -2.92 -5.96 6.57
C THR A 28 -2.35 -5.32 5.30
N HIS A 29 -2.52 -4.00 5.17
CA HIS A 29 -2.02 -3.21 4.06
C HIS A 29 -1.57 -1.84 4.56
N ILE A 30 -0.56 -1.26 3.89
CA ILE A 30 0.02 0.02 4.23
C ILE A 30 0.42 0.76 2.94
N SER A 31 0.16 2.06 2.93
CA SER A 31 0.54 2.98 1.86
C SER A 31 1.16 4.25 2.43
N LEU A 32 2.00 4.89 1.65
CA LEU A 32 2.63 6.18 1.96
C LEU A 32 1.98 7.27 1.13
N ALA A 33 1.66 8.42 1.73
CA ALA A 33 1.23 9.63 1.03
C ALA A 33 2.15 10.81 1.36
N PHE A 34 2.19 11.77 0.45
CA PHE A 34 3.02 12.97 0.54
C PHE A 34 2.19 14.24 0.71
N ASP A 35 0.90 14.12 0.75
CA ASP A 35 -0.05 15.21 0.93
C ASP A 35 -1.16 14.80 1.91
N GLU A 36 -1.72 15.78 2.60
CA GLU A 36 -2.77 15.60 3.59
C GLU A 36 -4.09 15.13 2.96
N ASP A 37 -4.34 15.51 1.72
CA ASP A 37 -5.56 15.13 0.98
C ASP A 37 -5.55 13.66 0.54
N LEU A 38 -4.43 12.96 0.73
CA LEU A 38 -4.22 11.59 0.28
C LEU A 38 -4.54 11.41 -1.21
N SER A 39 -4.23 12.44 -2.00
CA SER A 39 -4.53 12.48 -3.45
C SER A 39 -3.89 11.32 -4.21
N THR A 40 -2.75 10.85 -3.72
CA THR A 40 -2.03 9.69 -4.25
C THR A 40 -1.38 8.90 -3.12
N LEU A 41 -1.72 7.62 -3.06
CA LEU A 41 -1.12 6.66 -2.13
C LEU A 41 -0.08 5.81 -2.86
N TYR A 42 1.08 5.62 -2.26
CA TYR A 42 2.21 4.86 -2.80
C TYR A 42 2.39 3.56 -2.02
N SER A 43 2.32 2.43 -2.70
CA SER A 43 2.51 1.13 -2.06
C SER A 43 3.09 0.09 -3.04
N SER A 44 3.39 -1.11 -2.55
CA SER A 44 3.55 -2.28 -3.39
C SER A 44 2.28 -3.12 -3.30
N THR A 45 1.47 -3.06 -4.35
CA THR A 45 0.09 -3.55 -4.37
C THR A 45 -0.34 -3.97 -5.79
N ARG A 46 -1.63 -4.10 -6.02
CA ARG A 46 -2.25 -4.41 -7.31
C ARG A 46 -2.04 -3.27 -8.31
N LYS A 47 -1.54 -3.57 -9.50
CA LYS A 47 -1.30 -2.53 -10.51
C LYS A 47 -2.57 -2.01 -11.17
N ASN A 48 -3.63 -2.81 -11.19
CA ASN A 48 -4.94 -2.42 -11.76
C ASN A 48 -5.99 -2.06 -10.68
N GLY A 49 -5.62 -2.07 -9.40
CA GLY A 49 -6.49 -1.74 -8.28
C GLY A 49 -7.51 -2.80 -7.88
N TYR A 50 -7.75 -3.84 -8.69
CA TYR A 50 -8.83 -4.83 -8.47
C TYR A 50 -8.32 -6.27 -8.35
N THR A 51 -7.58 -6.77 -9.33
CA THR A 51 -7.09 -8.16 -9.33
C THR A 51 -5.80 -8.29 -8.53
N MET A 52 -5.57 -9.49 -7.96
CA MET A 52 -4.37 -9.75 -7.16
C MET A 52 -3.07 -9.59 -7.98
N PHE A 53 -3.11 -9.92 -9.26
CA PHE A 53 -1.98 -9.77 -10.18
C PHE A 53 -2.42 -9.05 -11.47
N PRO A 54 -1.51 -8.32 -12.14
CA PRO A 54 -0.13 -8.04 -11.76
C PRO A 54 -0.01 -7.14 -10.53
N ALA A 55 1.03 -7.36 -9.71
CA ALA A 55 1.27 -6.63 -8.49
C ALA A 55 2.74 -6.16 -8.38
N GLY A 56 2.96 -5.09 -7.63
CA GLY A 56 4.26 -4.46 -7.40
C GLY A 56 4.07 -2.99 -7.02
N PRO A 57 5.15 -2.19 -7.00
CA PRO A 57 5.03 -0.75 -6.75
C PRO A 57 4.02 -0.11 -7.68
N SER A 58 3.01 0.52 -7.11
CA SER A 58 1.91 1.20 -7.83
C SER A 58 1.27 2.27 -6.96
N ARG A 59 0.55 3.18 -7.63
CA ARG A 59 -0.27 4.19 -6.97
C ARG A 59 -1.66 3.64 -6.71
N GLU A 60 -2.20 4.02 -5.56
CA GLU A 60 -3.58 3.73 -5.17
C GLU A 60 -4.31 5.06 -4.95
N TYR A 61 -5.63 5.02 -5.02
CA TYR A 61 -6.49 6.19 -4.88
C TYR A 61 -7.71 5.81 -4.06
N LEU A 62 -8.17 6.71 -3.19
CA LEU A 62 -9.30 6.46 -2.31
C LEU A 62 -10.64 6.35 -3.06
N ASP A 63 -10.73 6.96 -4.25
CA ASP A 63 -11.93 7.04 -5.10
C ASP A 63 -12.13 5.85 -6.04
N ARG A 64 -11.17 4.92 -6.10
CA ARG A 64 -11.20 3.80 -7.05
C ARG A 64 -10.61 2.52 -6.49
N GLY A 65 -10.72 1.43 -7.28
CA GLY A 65 -10.17 0.13 -6.91
C GLY A 65 -10.85 -0.47 -5.68
N VAL A 66 -10.05 -1.15 -4.86
CA VAL A 66 -10.54 -1.83 -3.64
C VAL A 66 -11.13 -0.85 -2.63
N PHE A 67 -10.59 0.35 -2.52
CA PHE A 67 -11.09 1.35 -1.58
C PHE A 67 -12.50 1.86 -1.95
N ARG A 68 -12.81 1.97 -3.24
CA ARG A 68 -14.15 2.28 -3.71
C ARG A 68 -15.13 1.15 -3.42
N LEU A 69 -14.73 -0.11 -3.71
CA LEU A 69 -15.58 -1.28 -3.54
C LEU A 69 -15.83 -1.67 -2.07
N ARG A 70 -14.98 -1.22 -1.15
CA ARG A 70 -15.03 -1.59 0.26
C ARG A 70 -14.88 -0.38 1.18
N PRO A 71 -15.90 0.48 1.24
CA PRO A 71 -15.83 1.72 2.03
C PRO A 71 -15.79 1.49 3.55
N ASP A 72 -16.25 0.34 4.04
CA ASP A 72 -16.38 0.06 5.47
C ASP A 72 -15.20 -0.70 6.08
N VAL A 73 -14.07 -0.79 5.35
CA VAL A 73 -12.87 -1.43 5.91
C VAL A 73 -12.25 -0.59 7.03
N PRO A 74 -11.68 -1.24 8.06
CA PRO A 74 -10.90 -0.53 9.08
C PRO A 74 -9.70 0.14 8.47
N CYS A 75 -9.42 1.36 8.90
CA CYS A 75 -8.23 2.10 8.50
C CYS A 75 -7.69 2.97 9.63
N ALA A 76 -6.42 3.34 9.53
CA ALA A 76 -5.79 4.37 10.33
C ALA A 76 -4.92 5.25 9.43
N LEU A 77 -4.85 6.53 9.76
CA LEU A 77 -3.98 7.53 9.15
C LEU A 77 -3.04 8.05 10.23
N CYS A 78 -1.75 7.91 10.01
CA CYS A 78 -0.73 8.43 10.92
C CYS A 78 0.15 9.43 10.19
N ALA A 79 0.49 10.53 10.86
CA ALA A 79 1.38 11.57 10.40
C ALA A 79 2.80 11.33 10.94
N LEU A 80 3.80 11.57 10.10
CA LEU A 80 5.23 11.53 10.42
C LEU A 80 5.87 12.86 10.01
N GLU A 81 6.34 13.62 10.98
CA GLU A 81 7.07 14.86 10.70
C GLU A 81 8.53 14.55 10.35
N VAL A 82 9.01 15.12 9.25
CA VAL A 82 10.35 14.87 8.73
C VAL A 82 11.03 16.17 8.27
N SER A 83 12.34 16.13 8.09
CA SER A 83 13.05 17.22 7.43
C SER A 83 12.64 17.36 5.96
N GLU A 84 12.79 18.53 5.38
CA GLU A 84 12.48 18.76 3.96
C GLU A 84 13.35 17.92 3.03
N GLU A 85 14.59 17.68 3.42
CA GLU A 85 15.52 16.82 2.69
C GLU A 85 15.07 15.35 2.72
N ALA A 86 14.66 14.83 3.88
CA ALA A 86 14.15 13.47 4.02
C ALA A 86 12.85 13.28 3.22
N TYR A 87 11.93 14.24 3.30
CA TYR A 87 10.71 14.26 2.49
C TYR A 87 11.01 14.21 0.99
N THR A 88 11.91 15.06 0.52
CA THR A 88 12.30 15.14 -0.90
C THR A 88 12.95 13.83 -1.36
N ARG A 89 13.83 13.23 -0.55
CA ARG A 89 14.44 11.93 -0.85
C ARG A 89 13.40 10.81 -0.88
N ALA A 90 12.46 10.79 0.08
CA ALA A 90 11.37 9.81 0.13
C ALA A 90 10.50 9.90 -1.13
N ARG A 91 10.08 11.12 -1.50
CA ARG A 91 9.27 11.37 -2.69
C ARG A 91 9.98 10.91 -3.96
N ARG A 92 11.23 11.35 -4.16
CA ARG A 92 12.04 10.95 -5.33
C ARG A 92 12.18 9.43 -5.43
N ARG A 93 12.41 8.74 -4.29
CA ARG A 93 12.53 7.30 -4.27
C ARG A 93 11.21 6.61 -4.64
N ALA A 94 10.10 7.03 -4.05
CA ALA A 94 8.78 6.48 -4.36
C ALA A 94 8.43 6.70 -5.85
N ASP A 95 8.58 7.92 -6.37
CA ASP A 95 8.32 8.24 -7.77
C ASP A 95 9.23 7.46 -8.74
N HIS A 96 10.51 7.28 -8.40
CA HIS A 96 11.42 6.45 -9.19
C HIS A 96 10.93 4.99 -9.28
N MET A 97 10.49 4.41 -8.17
CA MET A 97 9.98 3.03 -8.16
C MET A 97 8.67 2.90 -8.93
N MET A 98 7.80 3.94 -8.91
CA MET A 98 6.58 3.99 -9.71
C MET A 98 6.86 4.11 -11.21
N ALA A 99 7.76 5.00 -11.61
CA ALA A 99 8.15 5.21 -13.01
C ALA A 99 8.77 3.93 -13.62
N HIS A 100 9.49 3.16 -12.83
CA HIS A 100 10.12 1.91 -13.25
C HIS A 100 9.37 0.66 -12.75
N GLY A 101 8.07 0.77 -12.52
CA GLY A 101 7.23 -0.28 -11.95
C GLY A 101 7.25 -1.62 -12.71
N ASN A 102 7.60 -1.61 -14.00
CA ASN A 102 7.81 -2.82 -14.82
C ASN A 102 9.02 -3.66 -14.40
N LEU A 103 10.01 -3.04 -13.75
CA LEU A 103 11.21 -3.72 -13.23
C LEU A 103 11.00 -4.32 -11.84
N TYR A 104 9.91 -3.96 -11.18
CA TYR A 104 9.61 -4.39 -9.81
C TYR A 104 8.43 -5.36 -9.78
N ARG A 105 8.45 -6.28 -8.83
CA ARG A 105 7.43 -7.31 -8.62
C ARG A 105 6.96 -7.34 -7.18
N PHE A 106 5.79 -7.91 -6.96
CA PHE A 106 5.32 -8.18 -5.60
C PHE A 106 6.06 -9.37 -5.00
N ASN A 107 6.45 -9.24 -3.73
CA ASN A 107 7.22 -10.25 -3.00
C ASN A 107 6.30 -11.19 -2.20
N VAL A 108 5.58 -12.09 -2.88
CA VAL A 108 4.66 -13.02 -2.22
C VAL A 108 5.40 -13.93 -1.22
N LEU A 109 6.51 -14.53 -1.64
CA LEU A 109 7.29 -15.41 -0.77
C LEU A 109 7.87 -14.64 0.42
N GLY A 110 8.40 -13.44 0.18
CA GLY A 110 8.90 -12.58 1.27
C GLY A 110 7.82 -12.19 2.27
N LEU A 111 6.57 -11.99 1.82
CA LEU A 111 5.44 -11.73 2.70
C LEU A 111 5.11 -12.93 3.61
N ILE A 112 5.13 -14.15 3.06
CA ILE A 112 4.91 -15.39 3.82
C ILE A 112 6.05 -15.57 4.86
N LEU A 113 7.29 -15.42 4.42
CA LEU A 113 8.47 -15.54 5.29
C LEU A 113 8.51 -14.45 6.37
N CYS A 114 8.05 -13.24 6.06
CA CYS A 114 7.86 -12.17 7.05
C CYS A 114 6.88 -12.62 8.15
N GLY A 115 5.74 -13.23 7.79
CA GLY A 115 4.80 -13.81 8.74
C GLY A 115 5.39 -14.91 9.63
N LEU A 116 6.42 -15.60 9.15
CA LEU A 116 7.19 -16.60 9.90
C LEU A 116 8.43 -16.01 10.62
N HIS A 117 8.60 -14.68 10.63
CA HIS A 117 9.74 -13.96 11.18
C HIS A 117 11.09 -14.32 10.53
N ILE A 118 11.08 -14.82 9.28
CA ILE A 118 12.27 -15.18 8.53
C ILE A 118 12.65 -14.01 7.62
N ARG A 119 13.83 -13.44 7.86
CA ARG A 119 14.40 -12.37 7.04
C ARG A 119 14.78 -12.91 5.67
N TRP A 120 14.08 -12.43 4.62
CA TRP A 120 14.41 -12.80 3.25
C TRP A 120 14.26 -11.60 2.31
N ARG A 121 15.33 -11.26 1.60
CA ARG A 121 15.37 -10.15 0.65
C ARG A 121 15.58 -10.67 -0.77
N ARG A 122 14.68 -10.28 -1.66
CA ARG A 122 14.82 -10.49 -3.09
C ARG A 122 14.93 -9.16 -3.81
N ARG A 123 15.94 -9.00 -4.66
CA ARG A 123 16.17 -7.76 -5.40
C ARG A 123 14.94 -7.41 -6.25
N ARG A 124 14.50 -6.15 -6.21
CA ARG A 124 13.33 -5.63 -6.95
C ARG A 124 12.00 -6.32 -6.64
N HIS A 125 11.87 -6.95 -5.51
CA HIS A 125 10.64 -7.54 -5.05
C HIS A 125 10.25 -6.96 -3.70
N TYR A 126 9.05 -6.41 -3.60
CA TYR A 126 8.56 -5.74 -2.40
C TYR A 126 7.12 -6.15 -2.12
N PHE A 127 6.77 -6.39 -0.87
CA PHE A 127 5.40 -6.32 -0.38
C PHE A 127 5.14 -4.93 0.23
N CYS A 128 3.91 -4.60 0.60
CA CYS A 128 3.50 -3.23 0.97
C CYS A 128 4.34 -2.62 2.10
N SER A 129 4.45 -3.28 3.24
CA SER A 129 5.20 -2.75 4.39
C SER A 129 6.72 -2.75 4.18
N GLN A 130 7.25 -3.69 3.40
CA GLN A 130 8.65 -3.65 2.97
C GLN A 130 8.93 -2.45 2.06
N PHE A 131 8.01 -2.13 1.13
CA PHE A 131 8.15 -0.96 0.25
C PHE A 131 8.16 0.34 1.05
N VAL A 132 7.16 0.53 1.91
CA VAL A 132 7.06 1.75 2.74
C VAL A 132 8.28 1.87 3.65
N GLY A 133 8.65 0.79 4.34
CA GLY A 133 9.82 0.78 5.23
C GLY A 133 11.11 1.13 4.50
N GLU A 134 11.35 0.56 3.32
CA GLU A 134 12.55 0.87 2.55
C GLU A 134 12.58 2.33 2.03
N VAL A 135 11.42 2.90 1.67
CA VAL A 135 11.33 4.32 1.29
C VAL A 135 11.67 5.21 2.48
N LEU A 136 11.10 4.96 3.66
CA LEU A 136 11.32 5.76 4.86
C LEU A 136 12.77 5.64 5.37
N GLU A 137 13.29 4.42 5.50
CA GLU A 137 14.64 4.15 5.98
C GLU A 137 15.70 4.75 5.04
N LYS A 138 15.60 4.52 3.71
CA LYS A 138 16.58 5.00 2.74
C LYS A 138 16.54 6.50 2.50
N SER A 139 15.44 7.16 2.83
CA SER A 139 15.35 8.61 2.80
C SER A 139 15.88 9.29 4.07
N GLY A 140 16.09 8.52 5.14
CA GLY A 140 16.37 9.06 6.47
C GLY A 140 15.14 9.72 7.12
N ALA A 141 13.95 9.37 6.66
CA ALA A 141 12.70 9.89 7.23
C ALA A 141 12.33 9.18 8.54
N LEU A 142 12.70 7.91 8.67
CA LEU A 142 12.40 7.10 9.86
C LEU A 142 13.44 5.98 10.00
N GLU A 143 13.90 5.75 11.23
CA GLU A 143 14.66 4.58 11.59
C GLU A 143 13.70 3.44 12.00
N LEU A 144 13.86 2.26 11.38
CA LEU A 144 12.99 1.13 11.65
C LEU A 144 13.57 0.27 12.79
N PRO A 145 12.74 -0.25 13.71
CA PRO A 145 13.19 -1.09 14.84
C PRO A 145 13.70 -2.47 14.38
N LYS A 146 13.39 -2.87 13.15
CA LYS A 146 13.83 -4.11 12.52
C LYS A 146 13.91 -3.92 11.00
N HIS A 147 14.61 -4.84 10.33
CA HIS A 147 14.77 -4.77 8.88
C HIS A 147 13.42 -4.69 8.14
N SER A 148 13.32 -3.87 7.10
CA SER A 148 12.06 -3.61 6.35
C SER A 148 11.36 -4.88 5.83
N THR A 149 12.11 -5.98 5.58
CA THR A 149 11.54 -7.28 5.19
C THR A 149 10.83 -8.03 6.32
N LEU A 150 10.93 -7.56 7.55
CA LEU A 150 10.28 -8.12 8.74
C LEU A 150 9.20 -7.19 9.31
N MET A 151 9.01 -6.01 8.69
CA MET A 151 7.99 -5.06 9.11
C MET A 151 6.60 -5.50 8.62
N HIS A 152 5.66 -5.62 9.54
CA HIS A 152 4.23 -5.77 9.26
C HIS A 152 3.54 -4.39 9.26
N PRO A 153 2.38 -4.22 8.61
CA PRO A 153 1.63 -2.97 8.69
C PRO A 153 1.36 -2.51 10.12
N ASN A 154 1.00 -3.42 11.02
CA ASN A 154 0.74 -3.10 12.43
C ASN A 154 1.97 -2.57 13.19
N ASP A 155 3.18 -2.94 12.80
CA ASP A 155 4.38 -2.44 13.49
C ASP A 155 4.49 -0.91 13.39
N TYR A 156 3.93 -0.32 12.33
CA TYR A 156 3.96 1.13 12.15
C TYR A 156 3.05 1.87 13.14
N THR A 157 2.01 1.24 13.68
CA THR A 157 1.12 1.87 14.67
C THR A 157 1.77 2.06 16.04
N THR A 158 2.88 1.36 16.30
CA THR A 158 3.60 1.40 17.58
C THR A 158 4.89 2.22 17.54
N LEU A 159 5.21 2.83 16.39
CA LEU A 159 6.40 3.67 16.25
C LEU A 159 6.18 5.03 16.92
N GLN A 160 7.10 5.44 17.78
CA GLN A 160 6.97 6.66 18.59
C GLN A 160 6.92 7.94 17.76
N ASP A 161 7.56 7.95 16.59
CA ASP A 161 7.60 9.10 15.70
C ASP A 161 6.32 9.26 14.85
N LEU A 162 5.41 8.28 14.88
CA LEU A 162 4.14 8.33 14.17
C LEU A 162 2.99 8.75 15.08
N HIS A 163 2.29 9.81 14.69
CA HIS A 163 1.10 10.28 15.39
C HIS A 163 -0.15 9.87 14.61
N CYS A 164 -1.00 9.02 15.20
CA CYS A 164 -2.24 8.60 14.57
C CYS A 164 -3.25 9.76 14.60
N VAL A 165 -3.58 10.30 13.43
CA VAL A 165 -4.50 11.44 13.26
C VAL A 165 -5.93 11.00 12.96
N TYR A 166 -6.11 9.76 12.52
CA TYR A 166 -7.42 9.15 12.33
C TYR A 166 -7.36 7.65 12.53
N GLU A 167 -8.36 7.09 13.19
CA GLU A 167 -8.59 5.65 13.28
C GLU A 167 -10.09 5.39 13.22
N GLY A 168 -10.51 4.47 12.34
CA GLY A 168 -11.92 4.18 12.15
C GLY A 168 -12.20 3.38 10.89
N ARG A 169 -13.35 3.66 10.26
CA ARG A 169 -13.71 3.10 8.95
C ARG A 169 -13.31 4.04 7.83
N LEU A 170 -12.98 3.48 6.68
CA LEU A 170 -12.60 4.24 5.50
C LEU A 170 -13.72 5.22 5.04
N SER A 171 -15.00 4.84 5.21
CA SER A 171 -16.14 5.71 4.91
C SER A 171 -16.20 6.97 5.78
N GLY A 172 -15.63 6.92 6.98
CA GLY A 172 -15.57 8.06 7.91
C GLY A 172 -14.31 8.92 7.76
N LEU A 173 -13.37 8.54 6.87
CA LEU A 173 -12.14 9.30 6.67
C LEU A 173 -12.44 10.68 6.07
N PRO A 174 -12.03 11.80 6.69
CA PRO A 174 -12.37 13.16 6.22
C PRO A 174 -12.00 13.41 4.75
N GLN A 175 -10.82 12.99 4.34
CA GLN A 175 -10.32 13.15 2.96
C GLN A 175 -11.22 12.45 1.92
N ARG A 176 -11.94 11.40 2.34
CA ARG A 176 -12.85 10.67 1.47
C ARG A 176 -14.25 11.28 1.39
N GLN A 177 -14.70 11.96 2.44
CA GLN A 177 -16.06 12.52 2.51
C GLN A 177 -16.33 13.57 1.43
N ASN A 178 -15.30 14.28 0.97
CA ASN A 178 -15.37 15.32 -0.04
C ASN A 178 -15.05 14.82 -1.46
N MET A 179 -14.85 13.51 -1.65
CA MET A 179 -14.54 12.94 -2.96
C MET A 179 -15.82 12.70 -3.76
N ASP A 180 -15.83 13.16 -5.00
CA ASP A 180 -16.83 12.78 -5.98
C ASP A 180 -16.50 11.37 -6.52
N PHE A 181 -17.33 10.41 -6.18
CA PHE A 181 -17.18 9.03 -6.67
C PHE A 181 -17.77 8.83 -8.07
N GLY A 182 -18.01 9.90 -8.86
CA GLY A 182 -18.55 9.95 -10.20
C GLY A 182 -18.96 8.62 -10.83
N GLY A 183 -20.21 8.52 -11.35
CA GLY A 183 -20.74 7.46 -12.22
C GLY A 183 -20.71 6.01 -11.71
N ASP A 184 -21.77 5.28 -11.91
CA ASP A 184 -21.91 3.84 -11.65
C ASP A 184 -20.92 2.98 -12.45
N GLU A 185 -19.68 2.89 -12.00
CA GLU A 185 -18.91 1.69 -12.30
C GLU A 185 -19.51 0.54 -11.47
N THR A 186 -20.48 -0.15 -12.03
CA THR A 186 -21.01 -1.33 -11.39
C THR A 186 -19.91 -2.36 -11.22
N VAL A 187 -19.89 -3.03 -10.09
CA VAL A 187 -18.95 -4.15 -9.79
C VAL A 187 -18.85 -5.11 -10.98
N VAL A 188 -19.96 -5.32 -11.70
CA VAL A 188 -20.06 -6.17 -12.89
C VAL A 188 -19.23 -5.62 -14.08
N SER A 189 -19.28 -4.31 -14.38
CA SER A 189 -18.51 -3.72 -15.49
C SER A 189 -17.01 -3.77 -15.24
N VAL A 190 -16.60 -3.61 -13.98
CA VAL A 190 -15.21 -3.73 -13.54
C VAL A 190 -14.71 -5.18 -13.69
N TYR A 191 -15.48 -6.17 -13.22
CA TYR A 191 -15.11 -7.58 -13.37
C TYR A 191 -15.12 -8.04 -14.83
N LEU A 192 -16.02 -7.56 -15.66
CA LEU A 192 -16.05 -7.87 -17.10
C LEU A 192 -14.83 -7.29 -17.82
N GLY A 193 -14.47 -6.03 -17.54
CA GLY A 193 -13.26 -5.38 -18.06
C GLY A 193 -11.98 -6.09 -17.62
N LEU A 194 -11.95 -6.60 -16.39
CA LEU A 194 -10.83 -7.37 -15.84
C LEU A 194 -10.70 -8.76 -16.46
N ALA A 195 -11.81 -9.47 -16.69
CA ALA A 195 -11.80 -10.77 -17.35
C ALA A 195 -11.24 -10.65 -18.76
N LEU A 196 -11.66 -9.62 -19.53
CA LEU A 196 -11.13 -9.31 -20.85
C LEU A 196 -9.65 -8.90 -20.84
N GLY A 197 -9.22 -8.16 -19.79
CA GLY A 197 -7.82 -7.76 -19.58
C GLY A 197 -6.90 -8.93 -19.22
N LEU A 198 -7.38 -9.87 -18.40
CA LEU A 198 -6.62 -11.06 -17.99
C LEU A 198 -6.41 -12.03 -19.16
N VAL A 199 -7.39 -12.18 -20.05
CA VAL A 199 -7.24 -12.97 -21.29
C VAL A 199 -6.14 -12.37 -22.17
N LYS A 200 -6.10 -11.04 -22.34
CA LYS A 200 -5.04 -10.34 -23.09
C LYS A 200 -3.66 -10.40 -22.43
N ALA A 201 -3.59 -10.39 -21.09
CA ALA A 201 -2.33 -10.46 -20.35
C ALA A 201 -1.79 -11.89 -20.24
N GLY A 202 -2.66 -12.89 -20.11
CA GLY A 202 -2.30 -14.31 -20.10
C GLY A 202 -1.65 -14.76 -21.39
N VAL A 203 -2.14 -14.29 -22.53
CA VAL A 203 -1.56 -14.58 -23.86
C VAL A 203 -0.15 -13.99 -24.01
N ARG A 204 0.15 -12.85 -23.36
CA ARG A 204 1.50 -12.22 -23.42
C ARG A 204 2.53 -12.77 -22.42
N GLN A 205 2.14 -13.63 -21.48
CA GLN A 205 3.07 -14.24 -20.52
C GLN A 205 3.41 -15.70 -20.87
N ILE A 206 2.75 -16.28 -21.86
CA ILE A 206 2.98 -17.68 -22.32
C ILE A 206 3.85 -17.70 -23.60
N PHE A 207 4.01 -16.57 -24.26
CA PHE A 207 4.92 -16.32 -25.37
C PHE A 207 5.79 -15.09 -25.01
#